data_005b5645cb280ed157ceedba17f79438
#
_entry.id   005b5645cb280ed157ceedba17f79438
#
_cell.length_a   1.000
_cell.length_b   1.000
_cell.length_c   1.000
_cell.angle_alpha   90.00
_cell.angle_beta   90.00
_cell.angle_gamma   90.00
#
_symmetry.space_group_name_H-M   'P 1'
#
loop_
_entity.id
_entity.type
_entity.pdbx_description
1 polymer ?
#
loop_
_entity_poly.entity_id
_entity_poly.type
_entity_poly.pdbx_seq_one_letter_code
_entity_poly.pdbx_strand_id
1 'polypeptide(L)'
;MKKKLMTWGLAALVCLPLAAQNNENDKEFWGSAESYLLRQTARTLDLVDKALVEFPPATGNGTTRRLALYNVDAVLHNTTFDKSEPLMDYVKSRMTKVIEGLKAPQEEGMTIYKLYNHGFIVRTKSATVAFDMVMGSTYQLIPDELMMQLVDLCDILFLSHKHRDHVDPGVVKLFTDRGKKVVCTEETLPENKEMTHFRQEKIADLDIDLPGGTLKIKVLPGHQDELQNNIYVITTPENLTFVQTGDQYLKEDIPWIANVKVQLPPVDVLLINCWAMELKTHVDGFSPKLVITGHENEMGHGIDHREAYWMSYLKLDELGYPYSLMTWGECYKFSK
;
A
#
# COMPACT_ATOMS: atom_id res chain seq x y z
N MET A 1 -75.79 16.69 -39.10
CA MET A 1 -74.60 16.81 -38.32
C MET A 1 -74.10 15.41 -38.03
N LYS A 2 -73.06 14.93 -38.74
CA LYS A 2 -72.48 13.60 -38.56
C LYS A 2 -71.17 13.78 -37.78
N LYS A 3 -71.09 13.23 -36.54
CA LYS A 3 -69.86 13.17 -35.71
C LYS A 3 -68.98 12.05 -36.25
N LYS A 4 -67.80 12.41 -36.72
CA LYS A 4 -66.71 11.43 -37.00
C LYS A 4 -66.05 11.01 -35.69
N LEU A 5 -66.15 9.73 -35.35
CA LEU A 5 -65.29 9.12 -34.34
C LEU A 5 -63.88 8.92 -34.95
N MET A 6 -62.87 9.49 -34.27
CA MET A 6 -61.48 9.30 -34.61
C MET A 6 -60.95 8.20 -33.67
N THR A 7 -60.74 7.01 -34.23
CA THR A 7 -60.10 5.87 -33.56
C THR A 7 -58.61 6.08 -33.54
N TRP A 8 -58.04 6.24 -32.35
CA TRP A 8 -56.61 6.21 -32.10
C TRP A 8 -56.16 4.74 -32.02
N GLY A 9 -55.43 4.28 -33.02
CA GLY A 9 -54.74 2.99 -32.95
C GLY A 9 -53.55 3.08 -32.04
N LEU A 10 -53.58 2.38 -30.92
CA LEU A 10 -52.44 2.15 -30.05
C LEU A 10 -51.49 1.16 -30.80
N ALA A 11 -50.40 1.67 -31.35
CA ALA A 11 -49.29 0.80 -31.80
C ALA A 11 -48.55 0.30 -30.55
N ALA A 12 -48.87 -0.92 -30.11
CA ALA A 12 -48.05 -1.63 -29.16
C ALA A 12 -46.69 -1.91 -29.76
N LEU A 13 -45.66 -1.15 -29.36
CA LEU A 13 -44.28 -1.52 -29.62
C LEU A 13 -44.01 -2.78 -28.82
N VAL A 14 -44.03 -3.93 -29.47
CA VAL A 14 -43.51 -5.18 -28.94
C VAL A 14 -41.97 -5.04 -28.97
N CYS A 15 -41.37 -4.66 -27.83
CA CYS A 15 -39.97 -4.87 -27.59
C CYS A 15 -39.72 -6.39 -27.52
N LEU A 16 -39.46 -6.98 -28.69
CA LEU A 16 -38.84 -8.30 -28.71
C LEU A 16 -37.47 -8.16 -28.04
N PRO A 17 -37.15 -8.94 -27.03
CA PRO A 17 -35.77 -9.03 -26.57
C PRO A 17 -34.96 -9.43 -27.81
N LEU A 18 -33.96 -8.62 -28.19
CA LEU A 18 -32.89 -9.10 -29.08
C LEU A 18 -32.26 -10.28 -28.34
N ALA A 19 -32.76 -11.49 -28.63
CA ALA A 19 -31.99 -12.68 -28.33
C ALA A 19 -30.72 -12.52 -29.16
N ALA A 20 -29.61 -12.21 -28.50
CA ALA A 20 -28.31 -12.27 -29.13
C ALA A 20 -28.23 -13.64 -29.79
N GLN A 21 -28.28 -13.67 -31.14
CA GLN A 21 -27.98 -14.90 -31.89
C GLN A 21 -26.53 -15.25 -31.51
N ASN A 22 -26.38 -16.17 -30.55
CA ASN A 22 -25.11 -16.79 -30.25
C ASN A 22 -24.65 -17.60 -31.44
N ASN A 23 -24.00 -16.92 -32.39
CA ASN A 23 -23.29 -17.58 -33.46
C ASN A 23 -22.13 -18.36 -32.80
N GLU A 24 -21.90 -19.61 -33.17
CA GLU A 24 -20.78 -20.38 -32.60
C GLU A 24 -19.43 -19.69 -32.86
N ASN A 25 -19.31 -18.96 -33.97
CA ASN A 25 -18.16 -18.11 -34.28
C ASN A 25 -17.99 -16.92 -33.32
N ASP A 26 -19.08 -16.40 -32.74
CA ASP A 26 -19.00 -15.33 -31.73
C ASP A 26 -18.48 -15.84 -30.38
N LYS A 27 -18.76 -17.10 -30.06
CA LYS A 27 -18.21 -17.75 -28.84
C LYS A 27 -16.70 -17.95 -28.88
N GLU A 28 -16.17 -18.24 -30.06
CA GLU A 28 -14.73 -18.39 -30.28
C GLU A 28 -13.99 -17.06 -30.18
N PHE A 29 -14.62 -15.95 -30.57
CA PHE A 29 -14.02 -14.61 -30.59
C PHE A 29 -14.22 -13.83 -29.29
N TRP A 30 -15.42 -13.86 -28.70
CA TRP A 30 -15.80 -13.03 -27.55
C TRP A 30 -15.95 -13.85 -26.26
N GLY A 31 -16.38 -15.08 -26.32
CA GLY A 31 -16.71 -15.93 -25.18
C GLY A 31 -17.91 -15.39 -24.37
N SER A 32 -17.98 -15.71 -23.10
CA SER A 32 -18.91 -15.05 -22.16
C SER A 32 -18.42 -13.67 -21.77
N ALA A 33 -19.33 -12.79 -21.32
CA ALA A 33 -18.95 -11.48 -20.81
C ALA A 33 -17.91 -11.58 -19.69
N GLU A 34 -18.05 -12.54 -18.79
CA GLU A 34 -17.10 -12.79 -17.71
C GLU A 34 -15.72 -13.16 -18.24
N SER A 35 -15.61 -14.13 -19.17
CA SER A 35 -14.32 -14.53 -19.72
C SER A 35 -13.68 -13.42 -20.54
N TYR A 36 -14.48 -12.59 -21.21
CA TYR A 36 -13.97 -11.39 -21.90
C TYR A 36 -13.37 -10.39 -20.91
N LEU A 37 -14.08 -10.06 -19.84
CA LEU A 37 -13.63 -9.11 -18.81
C LEU A 37 -12.36 -9.61 -18.10
N LEU A 38 -12.27 -10.89 -17.78
CA LEU A 38 -11.05 -11.46 -17.19
C LEU A 38 -9.85 -11.35 -18.12
N ARG A 39 -10.02 -11.66 -19.41
CA ARG A 39 -8.94 -11.49 -20.41
C ARG A 39 -8.56 -10.02 -20.62
N GLN A 40 -9.53 -9.11 -20.60
CA GLN A 40 -9.26 -7.68 -20.67
C GLN A 40 -8.47 -7.21 -19.46
N THR A 41 -8.86 -7.65 -18.26
CA THR A 41 -8.15 -7.33 -17.01
C THR A 41 -6.72 -7.86 -17.02
N ALA A 42 -6.52 -9.14 -17.40
CA ALA A 42 -5.18 -9.72 -17.53
C ALA A 42 -4.31 -8.92 -18.51
N ARG A 43 -4.88 -8.54 -19.66
CA ARG A 43 -4.16 -7.75 -20.66
C ARG A 43 -3.84 -6.34 -20.21
N THR A 44 -4.76 -5.71 -19.48
CA THR A 44 -4.54 -4.39 -18.88
C THR A 44 -3.40 -4.44 -17.87
N LEU A 45 -3.41 -5.41 -16.94
CA LEU A 45 -2.37 -5.56 -15.93
C LEU A 45 -0.99 -5.91 -16.54
N ASP A 46 -0.94 -6.72 -17.62
CA ASP A 46 0.30 -6.99 -18.37
C ASP A 46 0.88 -5.71 -18.99
N LEU A 47 0.05 -4.86 -19.57
CA LEU A 47 0.50 -3.58 -20.13
C LEU A 47 0.92 -2.58 -19.04
N VAL A 48 0.20 -2.55 -17.93
CA VAL A 48 0.58 -1.77 -16.75
C VAL A 48 1.94 -2.20 -16.25
N ASP A 49 2.17 -3.50 -16.07
CA ASP A 49 3.46 -4.00 -15.56
C ASP A 49 4.62 -3.62 -16.48
N LYS A 50 4.44 -3.70 -17.80
CA LYS A 50 5.43 -3.25 -18.78
C LYS A 50 5.71 -1.74 -18.68
N ALA A 51 4.65 -0.93 -18.58
CA ALA A 51 4.80 0.51 -18.44
C ALA A 51 5.50 0.90 -17.13
N LEU A 52 5.22 0.21 -16.02
CA LEU A 52 5.87 0.46 -14.73
C LEU A 52 7.33 0.00 -14.69
N VAL A 53 7.71 -1.00 -15.51
CA VAL A 53 9.12 -1.40 -15.69
C VAL A 53 9.88 -0.34 -16.50
N GLU A 54 9.27 0.19 -17.56
CA GLU A 54 9.87 1.24 -18.39
C GLU A 54 9.94 2.59 -17.68
N PHE A 55 8.95 2.90 -16.87
CA PHE A 55 8.83 4.13 -16.07
C PHE A 55 8.79 3.79 -14.57
N PRO A 56 9.91 3.37 -13.95
CA PRO A 56 9.96 2.98 -12.54
C PRO A 56 9.66 4.15 -11.60
N PRO A 57 9.44 3.90 -10.31
CA PRO A 57 9.25 4.94 -9.31
C PRO A 57 10.40 5.95 -9.33
N ALA A 58 10.04 7.22 -9.48
CA ALA A 58 10.97 8.35 -9.49
C ALA A 58 10.26 9.60 -8.97
N THR A 59 11.01 10.61 -8.58
CA THR A 59 10.46 11.92 -8.28
C THR A 59 9.99 12.61 -9.56
N GLY A 60 8.85 13.30 -9.51
CA GLY A 60 8.31 13.99 -10.69
C GLY A 60 7.73 13.06 -11.75
N ASN A 61 6.97 12.08 -11.35
CA ASN A 61 6.34 11.07 -12.21
C ASN A 61 5.64 11.64 -13.45
N GLY A 62 6.02 11.15 -14.63
CA GLY A 62 5.47 11.57 -15.91
C GLY A 62 4.07 10.98 -16.20
N THR A 63 3.41 11.51 -17.22
CA THR A 63 2.04 11.15 -17.62
C THR A 63 1.86 9.65 -17.86
N THR A 64 2.82 8.97 -18.49
CA THR A 64 2.72 7.53 -18.81
C THR A 64 2.61 6.70 -17.55
N ARG A 65 3.45 6.98 -16.54
CA ARG A 65 3.37 6.29 -15.25
C ARG A 65 2.04 6.55 -14.54
N ARG A 66 1.56 7.80 -14.51
CA ARG A 66 0.24 8.15 -13.94
C ARG A 66 -0.88 7.39 -14.63
N LEU A 67 -0.90 7.32 -15.96
CA LEU A 67 -1.89 6.55 -16.71
C LEU A 67 -1.84 5.06 -16.38
N ALA A 68 -0.64 4.48 -16.21
CA ALA A 68 -0.51 3.10 -15.79
C ALA A 68 -1.15 2.87 -14.41
N LEU A 69 -0.88 3.75 -13.42
CA LEU A 69 -1.47 3.65 -12.08
C LEU A 69 -2.99 3.88 -12.09
N TYR A 70 -3.52 4.79 -12.94
CA TYR A 70 -4.97 4.97 -13.11
C TYR A 70 -5.66 3.74 -13.72
N ASN A 71 -4.95 2.96 -14.55
CA ASN A 71 -5.46 1.67 -14.99
C ASN A 71 -5.47 0.61 -13.88
N VAL A 72 -4.52 0.68 -12.93
CA VAL A 72 -4.60 -0.14 -11.71
C VAL A 72 -5.82 0.27 -10.88
N ASP A 73 -6.08 1.57 -10.69
CA ASP A 73 -7.29 2.06 -10.02
C ASP A 73 -8.56 1.50 -10.68
N ALA A 74 -8.64 1.52 -12.01
CA ALA A 74 -9.81 1.01 -12.75
C ALA A 74 -10.07 -0.48 -12.49
N VAL A 75 -9.02 -1.27 -12.29
CA VAL A 75 -9.15 -2.70 -11.91
C VAL A 75 -9.55 -2.83 -10.44
N LEU A 76 -8.86 -2.13 -9.54
CA LEU A 76 -9.06 -2.27 -8.10
C LEU A 76 -10.33 -1.59 -7.57
N HIS A 77 -10.95 -0.69 -8.34
CA HIS A 77 -12.27 -0.09 -8.05
C HIS A 77 -13.43 -0.84 -8.73
N ASN A 78 -13.20 -2.07 -9.18
CA ASN A 78 -14.24 -2.95 -9.67
C ASN A 78 -14.25 -4.25 -8.86
N THR A 79 -15.18 -4.37 -7.91
CA THR A 79 -15.28 -5.53 -7.01
C THR A 79 -15.44 -6.88 -7.70
N THR A 80 -15.84 -6.89 -8.96
CA THR A 80 -15.87 -8.12 -9.79
C THR A 80 -14.49 -8.77 -9.89
N PHE A 81 -13.42 -7.99 -9.74
CA PHE A 81 -12.04 -8.46 -9.93
C PHE A 81 -11.28 -8.70 -8.62
N ASP A 82 -11.86 -8.42 -7.46
CA ASP A 82 -11.18 -8.49 -6.15
C ASP A 82 -10.48 -9.83 -5.85
N LYS A 83 -11.03 -10.94 -6.38
CA LYS A 83 -10.43 -12.28 -6.25
C LYS A 83 -10.18 -12.94 -7.61
N SER A 84 -10.08 -12.14 -8.66
CA SER A 84 -9.88 -12.68 -9.99
C SER A 84 -8.47 -13.25 -10.16
N GLU A 85 -8.37 -14.34 -10.93
CA GLU A 85 -7.07 -14.95 -11.27
C GLU A 85 -6.07 -13.93 -11.84
N PRO A 86 -6.45 -13.02 -12.78
CA PRO A 86 -5.52 -12.02 -13.29
C PRO A 86 -4.94 -11.09 -12.23
N LEU A 87 -5.73 -10.69 -11.22
CA LEU A 87 -5.25 -9.84 -10.13
C LEU A 87 -4.30 -10.62 -9.21
N MET A 88 -4.65 -11.87 -8.87
CA MET A 88 -3.81 -12.72 -8.04
C MET A 88 -2.46 -13.01 -8.71
N ASP A 89 -2.45 -13.30 -10.01
CA ASP A 89 -1.24 -13.51 -10.79
C ASP A 89 -0.38 -12.24 -10.87
N TYR A 90 -1.02 -11.09 -11.04
CA TYR A 90 -0.34 -9.79 -11.02
C TYR A 90 0.36 -9.55 -9.68
N VAL A 91 -0.34 -9.70 -8.55
CA VAL A 91 0.25 -9.52 -7.22
C VAL A 91 1.38 -10.53 -6.97
N LYS A 92 1.18 -11.80 -7.32
CA LYS A 92 2.18 -12.86 -7.20
C LYS A 92 3.47 -12.52 -7.97
N SER A 93 3.33 -12.09 -9.23
CA SER A 93 4.47 -11.66 -10.06
C SER A 93 5.24 -10.50 -9.41
N ARG A 94 4.52 -9.52 -8.88
CA ARG A 94 5.13 -8.34 -8.28
C ARG A 94 5.81 -8.63 -6.95
N MET A 95 5.24 -9.49 -6.10
CA MET A 95 5.90 -9.95 -4.86
C MET A 95 7.14 -10.79 -5.16
N THR A 96 7.13 -11.58 -6.25
CA THR A 96 8.33 -12.28 -6.72
C THR A 96 9.46 -11.30 -7.06
N LYS A 97 9.16 -10.19 -7.74
CA LYS A 97 10.15 -9.13 -8.03
C LYS A 97 10.72 -8.49 -6.74
N VAL A 98 9.88 -8.30 -5.71
CA VAL A 98 10.35 -7.83 -4.40
C VAL A 98 11.35 -8.81 -3.79
N ILE A 99 11.03 -10.10 -3.80
CA ILE A 99 11.90 -11.16 -3.27
C ILE A 99 13.22 -11.21 -4.04
N GLU A 100 13.20 -11.12 -5.36
CA GLU A 100 14.40 -11.06 -6.20
C GLU A 100 15.25 -9.83 -5.86
N GLY A 101 14.61 -8.67 -5.72
CA GLY A 101 15.27 -7.44 -5.32
C GLY A 101 15.88 -7.51 -3.92
N LEU A 102 15.19 -8.14 -2.96
CA LEU A 102 15.71 -8.39 -1.62
C LEU A 102 16.88 -9.40 -1.58
N LYS A 103 16.97 -10.33 -2.52
CA LYS A 103 18.08 -11.28 -2.65
C LYS A 103 19.31 -10.67 -3.36
N ALA A 104 19.09 -9.62 -4.16
CA ALA A 104 20.19 -8.96 -4.85
C ALA A 104 21.11 -8.22 -3.86
N PRO A 105 22.39 -7.98 -4.15
CA PRO A 105 23.26 -7.17 -3.30
C PRO A 105 22.67 -5.78 -3.04
N GLN A 106 22.70 -5.32 -1.79
CA GLN A 106 22.32 -3.95 -1.43
C GLN A 106 23.53 -3.03 -1.58
N GLU A 107 23.39 -2.03 -2.42
CA GLU A 107 24.36 -0.95 -2.59
C GLU A 107 24.23 0.10 -1.47
N GLU A 108 24.98 1.20 -1.56
CA GLU A 108 24.81 2.34 -0.65
C GLU A 108 23.40 2.95 -0.78
N GLY A 109 22.94 3.59 0.30
CA GLY A 109 21.61 4.16 0.37
C GLY A 109 20.59 3.16 0.92
N MET A 110 19.31 3.39 0.59
CA MET A 110 18.23 2.50 0.96
C MET A 110 17.36 2.15 -0.24
N THR A 111 16.83 0.93 -0.27
CA THR A 111 15.79 0.51 -1.21
C THR A 111 14.50 0.32 -0.44
N ILE A 112 13.45 1.04 -0.84
CA ILE A 112 12.12 0.99 -0.26
C ILE A 112 11.25 0.15 -1.19
N TYR A 113 10.68 -0.95 -0.68
CA TYR A 113 9.72 -1.80 -1.38
C TYR A 113 8.34 -1.55 -0.82
N LYS A 114 7.34 -1.29 -1.69
CA LYS A 114 5.95 -1.19 -1.29
C LYS A 114 5.28 -2.55 -1.41
N LEU A 115 4.68 -3.01 -0.32
CA LEU A 115 3.83 -4.19 -0.29
C LEU A 115 2.35 -3.79 -0.44
N TYR A 116 1.46 -4.68 -0.01
CA TYR A 116 0.02 -4.38 0.04
C TYR A 116 -0.26 -3.31 1.11
N ASN A 117 -1.24 -2.47 0.85
CA ASN A 117 -1.74 -1.42 1.72
C ASN A 117 -0.63 -0.44 2.19
N HIS A 118 -0.43 -0.31 3.49
CA HIS A 118 0.63 0.50 4.10
C HIS A 118 1.86 -0.33 4.49
N GLY A 119 1.96 -1.55 3.98
CA GLY A 119 3.10 -2.42 4.17
C GLY A 119 4.33 -1.97 3.36
N PHE A 120 5.48 -1.90 4.04
CA PHE A 120 6.75 -1.54 3.41
C PHE A 120 7.87 -2.45 3.88
N ILE A 121 8.88 -2.62 3.03
CA ILE A 121 10.20 -3.12 3.44
C ILE A 121 11.23 -2.07 3.07
N VAL A 122 12.01 -1.62 4.04
CA VAL A 122 13.14 -0.71 3.82
C VAL A 122 14.43 -1.49 4.04
N ARG A 123 15.24 -1.60 3.00
CA ARG A 123 16.51 -2.31 3.02
C ARG A 123 17.67 -1.33 2.90
N THR A 124 18.60 -1.42 3.84
CA THR A 124 19.91 -0.76 3.82
C THR A 124 21.03 -1.82 3.82
N LYS A 125 22.26 -1.40 3.85
CA LYS A 125 23.39 -2.32 3.95
C LYS A 125 23.39 -3.11 5.26
N SER A 126 22.95 -2.49 6.36
CA SER A 126 22.98 -3.07 7.71
C SER A 126 21.69 -3.75 8.14
N ALA A 127 20.54 -3.43 7.53
CA ALA A 127 19.25 -3.93 7.98
C ALA A 127 18.20 -4.00 6.89
N THR A 128 17.28 -4.95 7.03
CA THR A 128 16.03 -5.07 6.26
C THR A 128 14.85 -4.99 7.23
N VAL A 129 14.19 -3.85 7.22
CA VAL A 129 13.11 -3.49 8.16
C VAL A 129 11.77 -3.61 7.47
N ALA A 130 10.87 -4.39 8.05
CA ALA A 130 9.48 -4.53 7.58
C ALA A 130 8.52 -3.69 8.42
N PHE A 131 7.48 -3.15 7.78
CA PHE A 131 6.39 -2.41 8.41
C PHE A 131 5.05 -2.95 7.94
N ASP A 132 4.10 -3.11 8.87
CA ASP A 132 2.68 -3.39 8.63
C ASP A 132 2.47 -4.45 7.54
N MET A 133 3.24 -5.55 7.61
CA MET A 133 3.25 -6.60 6.61
C MET A 133 2.06 -7.53 6.81
N VAL A 134 1.17 -7.59 5.83
CA VAL A 134 -0.04 -8.42 5.84
C VAL A 134 -0.21 -9.20 4.54
N MET A 135 -0.97 -10.29 4.58
CA MET A 135 -1.25 -11.17 3.43
C MET A 135 -2.19 -10.57 2.38
N GLY A 136 -2.69 -9.35 2.57
CA GLY A 136 -3.67 -8.72 1.70
C GLY A 136 -5.08 -8.82 2.25
N SER A 137 -5.26 -8.53 3.55
CA SER A 137 -6.54 -8.51 4.25
C SER A 137 -7.30 -9.86 4.10
N THR A 138 -8.63 -9.79 3.94
CA THR A 138 -9.48 -10.98 3.74
C THR A 138 -9.29 -11.70 2.40
N TYR A 139 -8.54 -11.10 1.48
CA TYR A 139 -8.36 -11.63 0.12
C TYR A 139 -7.18 -12.57 -0.02
N GLN A 140 -6.22 -12.57 0.92
CA GLN A 140 -4.97 -13.34 0.82
C GLN A 140 -4.26 -13.13 -0.54
N LEU A 141 -4.08 -11.86 -0.91
CA LEU A 141 -3.47 -11.49 -2.19
C LEU A 141 -2.02 -11.97 -2.34
N ILE A 142 -1.31 -12.08 -1.22
CA ILE A 142 0.07 -12.58 -1.19
C ILE A 142 0.03 -14.05 -0.76
N PRO A 143 0.44 -15.00 -1.61
CA PRO A 143 0.50 -16.42 -1.26
C PRO A 143 1.44 -16.69 -0.08
N ASP A 144 1.10 -17.72 0.73
CA ASP A 144 1.86 -18.09 1.94
C ASP A 144 3.34 -18.33 1.65
N GLU A 145 3.66 -19.02 0.55
CA GLU A 145 5.04 -19.32 0.17
C GLU A 145 5.87 -18.08 -0.18
N LEU A 146 5.24 -17.02 -0.70
CA LEU A 146 5.91 -15.75 -0.96
C LEU A 146 6.05 -14.93 0.33
N MET A 147 5.03 -14.95 1.19
CA MET A 147 5.09 -14.28 2.49
C MET A 147 6.20 -14.90 3.36
N MET A 148 6.32 -16.22 3.41
CA MET A 148 7.42 -16.89 4.12
C MET A 148 8.80 -16.44 3.62
N GLN A 149 8.99 -16.33 2.29
CA GLN A 149 10.25 -15.86 1.72
C GLN A 149 10.51 -14.38 2.06
N LEU A 150 9.49 -13.52 2.04
CA LEU A 150 9.62 -12.12 2.46
C LEU A 150 10.05 -12.02 3.92
N VAL A 151 9.40 -12.77 4.81
CA VAL A 151 9.76 -12.84 6.23
C VAL A 151 11.19 -13.33 6.43
N ASP A 152 11.62 -14.35 5.69
CA ASP A 152 13.00 -14.87 5.77
C ASP A 152 14.06 -13.80 5.45
N LEU A 153 13.74 -12.88 4.53
CA LEU A 153 14.62 -11.80 4.06
C LEU A 153 14.59 -10.53 4.93
N CYS A 154 13.66 -10.41 5.89
CA CYS A 154 13.58 -9.28 6.82
C CYS A 154 14.26 -9.59 8.14
N ASP A 155 14.81 -8.59 8.81
CA ASP A 155 15.45 -8.73 10.13
C ASP A 155 14.47 -8.47 11.28
N ILE A 156 13.52 -7.58 11.07
CA ILE A 156 12.60 -7.09 12.10
C ILE A 156 11.28 -6.61 11.48
N LEU A 157 10.20 -6.70 12.25
CA LEU A 157 8.87 -6.19 11.88
C LEU A 157 8.43 -5.11 12.88
N PHE A 158 7.95 -3.97 12.37
CA PHE A 158 7.26 -2.93 13.12
C PHE A 158 5.79 -2.92 12.73
N LEU A 159 4.90 -2.86 13.72
CA LEU A 159 3.45 -2.76 13.54
C LEU A 159 2.97 -1.44 14.14
N SER A 160 2.33 -0.63 13.32
CA SER A 160 1.91 0.71 13.71
C SER A 160 0.76 0.69 14.71
N HIS A 161 -0.30 -0.09 14.44
CA HIS A 161 -1.50 -0.21 15.29
C HIS A 161 -2.23 -1.53 15.05
N LYS A 162 -3.33 -1.79 15.75
CA LYS A 162 -3.98 -3.12 15.81
C LYS A 162 -4.98 -3.45 14.70
N HIS A 163 -5.20 -2.60 13.71
CA HIS A 163 -6.13 -2.90 12.63
C HIS A 163 -5.65 -4.06 11.75
N ARG A 164 -6.59 -4.83 11.19
CA ARG A 164 -6.32 -6.06 10.43
C ARG A 164 -5.57 -5.85 9.13
N ASP A 165 -5.65 -4.69 8.57
CA ASP A 165 -4.93 -4.29 7.37
C ASP A 165 -3.49 -3.82 7.66
N HIS A 166 -3.09 -3.78 8.93
CA HIS A 166 -1.73 -3.53 9.42
C HIS A 166 -1.15 -4.70 10.22
N VAL A 167 -2.01 -5.55 10.80
CA VAL A 167 -1.59 -6.68 11.64
C VAL A 167 -2.18 -7.98 11.14
N ASP A 168 -1.32 -8.88 10.73
CA ASP A 168 -1.67 -10.26 10.40
C ASP A 168 -1.02 -11.21 11.45
N PRO A 169 -1.83 -11.89 12.29
CA PRO A 169 -1.29 -12.80 13.32
C PRO A 169 -0.46 -13.95 12.73
N GLY A 170 -0.76 -14.39 11.50
CA GLY A 170 0.02 -15.41 10.80
C GLY A 170 1.40 -14.89 10.43
N VAL A 171 1.50 -13.66 9.92
CA VAL A 171 2.78 -13.01 9.62
C VAL A 171 3.58 -12.76 10.89
N VAL A 172 2.94 -12.25 11.96
CA VAL A 172 3.60 -12.10 13.28
C VAL A 172 4.19 -13.43 13.74
N LYS A 173 3.41 -14.51 13.66
CA LYS A 173 3.88 -15.86 14.02
C LYS A 173 5.07 -16.29 13.16
N LEU A 174 5.08 -16.00 11.86
CA LEU A 174 6.22 -16.32 11.00
C LEU A 174 7.51 -15.61 11.45
N PHE A 175 7.44 -14.35 11.93
CA PHE A 175 8.60 -13.63 12.48
C PHE A 175 9.04 -14.23 13.81
N THR A 176 8.14 -14.43 14.76
CA THR A 176 8.47 -14.95 16.11
C THR A 176 8.99 -16.38 16.07
N ASP A 177 8.40 -17.27 15.25
CA ASP A 177 8.91 -18.65 15.03
C ASP A 177 10.36 -18.69 14.51
N ARG A 178 10.82 -17.60 13.85
CA ARG A 178 12.20 -17.42 13.37
C ARG A 178 13.10 -16.69 14.37
N GLY A 179 12.60 -16.39 15.57
CA GLY A 179 13.31 -15.61 16.57
C GLY A 179 13.56 -14.17 16.18
N LYS A 180 12.80 -13.64 15.20
CA LYS A 180 12.90 -12.24 14.76
C LYS A 180 12.06 -11.34 15.63
N LYS A 181 12.55 -10.12 15.88
CA LYS A 181 11.85 -9.15 16.72
C LYS A 181 10.62 -8.59 16.03
N VAL A 182 9.56 -8.37 16.79
CA VAL A 182 8.35 -7.66 16.40
C VAL A 182 8.09 -6.55 17.40
N VAL A 183 7.94 -5.31 16.95
CA VAL A 183 7.67 -4.13 17.78
C VAL A 183 6.29 -3.58 17.43
N CYS A 184 5.47 -3.28 18.43
CA CYS A 184 4.08 -2.90 18.22
C CYS A 184 3.53 -1.97 19.32
N THR A 185 2.26 -1.55 19.20
CA THR A 185 1.53 -0.89 20.30
C THR A 185 1.15 -1.88 21.38
N GLU A 186 0.86 -1.40 22.60
CA GLU A 186 0.41 -2.25 23.71
C GLU A 186 -0.90 -2.99 23.38
N GLU A 187 -1.74 -2.41 22.54
CA GLU A 187 -3.04 -2.97 22.15
C GLU A 187 -2.95 -4.05 21.07
N THR A 188 -1.81 -4.19 20.40
CA THR A 188 -1.60 -5.12 19.31
C THR A 188 -1.22 -6.49 19.86
N LEU A 189 -2.10 -7.50 19.71
CA LEU A 189 -1.89 -8.89 20.15
C LEU A 189 -1.30 -8.95 21.57
N PRO A 190 -1.95 -8.39 22.60
CA PRO A 190 -1.38 -8.17 23.94
C PRO A 190 -1.03 -9.47 24.68
N GLU A 191 -1.58 -10.59 24.25
CA GLU A 191 -1.26 -11.93 24.75
C GLU A 191 0.09 -12.47 24.26
N ASN A 192 0.61 -11.97 23.13
CA ASN A 192 1.87 -12.42 22.55
C ASN A 192 3.07 -11.79 23.28
N LYS A 193 3.71 -12.55 24.17
CA LYS A 193 4.85 -12.09 24.99
C LYS A 193 6.20 -12.11 24.26
N GLU A 194 6.26 -12.61 23.03
CA GLU A 194 7.47 -12.60 22.19
C GLU A 194 7.65 -11.25 21.47
N MET A 195 6.61 -10.41 21.47
CA MET A 195 6.62 -9.08 20.88
C MET A 195 7.09 -8.02 21.88
N THR A 196 7.66 -6.93 21.37
CA THR A 196 7.99 -5.74 22.16
C THR A 196 6.84 -4.74 22.07
N HIS A 197 6.08 -4.58 23.14
CA HIS A 197 4.92 -3.72 23.24
C HIS A 197 5.28 -2.34 23.78
N PHE A 198 4.80 -1.29 23.15
CA PHE A 198 4.96 0.08 23.61
C PHE A 198 3.62 0.73 23.89
N ARG A 199 3.47 1.25 25.11
CA ARG A 199 2.48 2.27 25.43
C ARG A 199 3.21 3.54 25.79
N GLN A 200 2.89 4.62 25.11
CA GLN A 200 3.59 5.87 25.34
C GLN A 200 2.70 7.08 25.15
N GLU A 201 2.91 8.06 26.03
CA GLU A 201 2.33 9.40 25.94
C GLU A 201 3.37 10.44 25.45
N LYS A 202 4.62 10.02 25.27
CA LYS A 202 5.76 10.86 24.89
C LYS A 202 6.66 10.08 23.94
N ILE A 203 7.51 10.80 23.21
CA ILE A 203 8.54 10.19 22.38
C ILE A 203 9.45 9.32 23.27
N ALA A 204 9.59 8.06 22.89
CA ALA A 204 10.46 7.10 23.53
C ALA A 204 11.61 6.69 22.62
N ASP A 205 12.79 6.51 23.18
CA ASP A 205 13.95 5.97 22.45
C ASP A 205 14.04 4.45 22.66
N LEU A 206 14.38 3.74 21.61
CA LEU A 206 14.58 2.29 21.59
C LEU A 206 15.78 1.97 20.71
N ASP A 207 16.75 1.26 21.26
CA ASP A 207 17.86 0.72 20.48
C ASP A 207 17.68 -0.78 20.26
N ILE A 208 17.83 -1.23 19.02
CA ILE A 208 17.69 -2.64 18.66
C ILE A 208 18.96 -3.10 17.95
N ASP A 209 19.66 -4.05 18.58
CA ASP A 209 20.82 -4.70 17.97
C ASP A 209 20.36 -5.74 16.96
N LEU A 210 20.89 -5.62 15.75
CA LEU A 210 20.79 -6.55 14.63
C LEU A 210 22.20 -7.00 14.20
N PRO A 211 22.33 -8.08 13.43
CA PRO A 211 23.64 -8.54 12.95
C PRO A 211 24.46 -7.47 12.22
N GLY A 212 23.80 -6.55 11.51
CA GLY A 212 24.44 -5.46 10.76
C GLY A 212 24.75 -4.20 11.58
N GLY A 213 24.34 -4.14 12.85
CA GLY A 213 24.54 -3.00 13.76
C GLY A 213 23.25 -2.58 14.48
N THR A 214 23.36 -1.54 15.29
CA THR A 214 22.25 -1.07 16.13
C THR A 214 21.35 -0.11 15.38
N LEU A 215 20.07 -0.41 15.29
CA LEU A 215 19.03 0.54 14.88
C LEU A 215 18.70 1.47 16.04
N LYS A 216 18.72 2.77 15.80
CA LYS A 216 18.23 3.78 16.74
C LYS A 216 16.81 4.16 16.36
N ILE A 217 15.87 3.95 17.24
CA ILE A 217 14.44 4.16 16.96
C ILE A 217 13.91 5.20 17.92
N LYS A 218 13.17 6.19 17.38
CA LYS A 218 12.25 6.99 18.18
C LYS A 218 10.84 6.52 17.87
N VAL A 219 10.12 6.15 18.92
CA VAL A 219 8.71 5.76 18.82
C VAL A 219 7.88 6.95 19.29
N LEU A 220 7.06 7.49 18.38
CA LEU A 220 6.25 8.68 18.65
C LEU A 220 4.81 8.26 18.96
N PRO A 221 4.14 8.95 19.93
CA PRO A 221 2.77 8.64 20.34
C PRO A 221 1.77 9.24 19.34
N GLY A 222 1.45 8.49 18.32
CA GLY A 222 0.40 8.85 17.37
C GLY A 222 -0.90 8.10 17.64
N HIS A 223 -1.97 8.49 16.94
CA HIS A 223 -3.28 7.87 17.08
C HIS A 223 -4.01 7.77 15.73
N GLN A 224 -4.80 6.70 15.59
CA GLN A 224 -5.87 6.62 14.62
C GLN A 224 -7.19 6.65 15.40
N ASP A 225 -7.88 7.77 15.36
CA ASP A 225 -9.00 8.06 16.26
C ASP A 225 -8.60 7.81 17.73
N GLU A 226 -9.30 6.93 18.44
CA GLU A 226 -9.01 6.59 19.86
C GLU A 226 -7.93 5.50 20.00
N LEU A 227 -7.46 4.91 18.89
CA LEU A 227 -6.49 3.82 18.93
C LEU A 227 -5.07 4.35 18.94
N GLN A 228 -4.23 3.73 19.77
CA GLN A 228 -2.80 3.99 19.74
C GLN A 228 -2.20 3.55 18.39
N ASN A 229 -1.50 4.47 17.74
CA ASN A 229 -0.75 4.24 16.50
C ASN A 229 0.68 4.73 16.70
N ASN A 230 1.64 3.80 16.74
CA ASN A 230 3.05 4.16 16.86
C ASN A 230 3.58 4.70 15.54
N ILE A 231 4.19 5.88 15.57
CA ILE A 231 5.00 6.40 14.47
C ILE A 231 6.45 6.02 14.74
N TYR A 232 7.08 5.33 13.80
CA TYR A 232 8.47 4.87 13.96
C TYR A 232 9.43 5.74 13.15
N VAL A 233 10.41 6.36 13.83
CA VAL A 233 11.53 7.05 13.22
C VAL A 233 12.77 6.20 13.42
N ILE A 234 13.29 5.61 12.35
CA ILE A 234 14.38 4.65 12.41
C ILE A 234 15.62 5.25 11.75
N THR A 235 16.73 5.25 12.49
CA THR A 235 18.05 5.63 11.98
C THR A 235 18.96 4.40 11.99
N THR A 236 19.50 4.08 10.83
CA THR A 236 20.40 2.94 10.63
C THR A 236 21.86 3.29 10.98
N PRO A 237 22.76 2.30 11.12
CA PRO A 237 24.20 2.52 11.31
C PRO A 237 24.84 3.41 10.23
N GLU A 238 24.30 3.41 9.01
CA GLU A 238 24.74 4.28 7.91
C GLU A 238 24.23 5.73 8.03
N ASN A 239 23.54 6.07 9.13
CA ASN A 239 22.87 7.35 9.35
C ASN A 239 21.76 7.67 8.33
N LEU A 240 21.12 6.65 7.75
CA LEU A 240 19.92 6.81 6.96
C LEU A 240 18.71 6.83 7.89
N THR A 241 17.85 7.82 7.76
CA THR A 241 16.66 7.98 8.61
C THR A 241 15.39 7.90 7.78
N PHE A 242 14.50 7.00 8.16
CA PHE A 242 13.18 6.87 7.56
C PHE A 242 12.09 6.81 8.63
N VAL A 243 10.92 7.28 8.26
CA VAL A 243 9.75 7.36 9.14
C VAL A 243 8.61 6.58 8.53
N GLN A 244 7.89 5.79 9.34
CA GLN A 244 6.63 5.19 8.97
C GLN A 244 5.56 5.66 9.96
N THR A 245 4.49 6.25 9.44
CA THR A 245 3.47 6.92 10.25
C THR A 245 2.33 6.01 10.69
N GLY A 246 2.21 4.80 10.13
CA GLY A 246 0.96 4.07 10.24
C GLY A 246 -0.22 4.93 9.75
N ASP A 247 -1.36 4.71 10.33
CA ASP A 247 -2.59 5.44 10.00
C ASP A 247 -2.79 6.66 10.93
N GLN A 248 -1.75 7.46 11.08
CA GLN A 248 -1.83 8.67 11.88
C GLN A 248 -2.96 9.59 11.37
N TYR A 249 -4.01 9.76 12.16
CA TYR A 249 -5.21 10.47 11.71
C TYR A 249 -5.84 11.42 12.75
N LEU A 250 -5.51 11.30 14.04
CA LEU A 250 -6.15 12.09 15.08
C LEU A 250 -5.81 13.59 14.94
N LYS A 251 -6.86 14.44 14.95
CA LYS A 251 -6.73 15.88 14.80
C LYS A 251 -5.94 16.53 15.94
N GLU A 252 -6.08 16.01 17.15
CA GLU A 252 -5.44 16.50 18.36
C GLU A 252 -3.92 16.32 18.32
N ASP A 253 -3.42 15.42 17.47
CA ASP A 253 -1.98 15.20 17.27
C ASP A 253 -1.34 16.21 16.33
N ILE A 254 -2.09 16.88 15.47
CA ILE A 254 -1.59 17.83 14.46
C ILE A 254 -0.67 18.90 15.06
N PRO A 255 -1.00 19.55 16.21
CA PRO A 255 -0.15 20.62 16.77
C PRO A 255 1.26 20.16 17.16
N TRP A 256 1.43 18.93 17.70
CA TRP A 256 2.75 18.41 18.05
C TRP A 256 3.49 17.89 16.83
N ILE A 257 2.77 17.24 15.88
CA ILE A 257 3.35 16.75 14.62
C ILE A 257 3.94 17.91 13.82
N ALA A 258 3.24 19.05 13.72
CA ALA A 258 3.70 20.22 13.00
C ALA A 258 5.09 20.72 13.45
N ASN A 259 5.50 20.39 14.67
CA ASN A 259 6.76 20.84 15.27
C ASN A 259 7.72 19.68 15.57
N VAL A 260 7.41 18.45 15.18
CA VAL A 260 8.15 17.24 15.63
C VAL A 260 9.60 17.21 15.14
N LYS A 261 9.92 17.83 13.99
CA LYS A 261 11.26 17.84 13.41
C LYS A 261 12.36 18.38 14.33
N VAL A 262 12.03 19.24 15.30
CA VAL A 262 13.03 19.76 16.25
C VAL A 262 13.54 18.70 17.24
N GLN A 263 12.83 17.59 17.35
CA GLN A 263 13.15 16.47 18.23
C GLN A 263 13.69 15.24 17.46
N LEU A 264 13.75 15.33 16.13
CA LEU A 264 14.13 14.23 15.25
C LEU A 264 15.48 14.46 14.58
N PRO A 265 16.20 13.40 14.22
CA PRO A 265 17.28 13.50 13.24
C PRO A 265 16.70 13.94 11.87
N PRO A 266 17.53 14.48 10.96
CA PRO A 266 17.09 14.78 9.60
C PRO A 266 16.48 13.56 8.92
N VAL A 267 15.24 13.69 8.43
CA VAL A 267 14.49 12.60 7.81
C VAL A 267 14.83 12.50 6.33
N ASP A 268 15.31 11.33 5.89
CA ASP A 268 15.59 11.07 4.48
C ASP A 268 14.31 10.68 3.73
N VAL A 269 13.53 9.73 4.27
CA VAL A 269 12.29 9.24 3.65
C VAL A 269 11.15 9.20 4.66
N LEU A 270 9.98 9.71 4.26
CA LEU A 270 8.73 9.62 5.01
C LEU A 270 7.78 8.67 4.28
N LEU A 271 7.43 7.56 4.93
CA LEU A 271 6.39 6.63 4.53
C LEU A 271 5.11 7.03 5.25
N ILE A 272 4.14 7.59 4.53
CA ILE A 272 2.98 8.22 5.14
C ILE A 272 1.67 7.68 4.55
N ASN A 273 0.64 7.57 5.40
CA ASN A 273 -0.69 7.24 4.95
C ASN A 273 -1.24 8.35 4.03
N CYS A 274 -1.72 7.97 2.84
CA CYS A 274 -2.32 8.92 1.87
C CYS A 274 -3.60 9.60 2.40
N TRP A 275 -4.22 9.05 3.46
CA TRP A 275 -5.41 9.59 4.13
C TRP A 275 -5.07 10.53 5.28
N ALA A 276 -3.82 10.70 5.65
CA ALA A 276 -3.43 11.53 6.78
C ALA A 276 -4.15 12.88 6.74
N MET A 277 -4.85 13.20 7.85
CA MET A 277 -5.53 14.49 7.99
C MET A 277 -4.48 15.61 7.93
N GLU A 278 -4.74 16.66 7.15
CA GLU A 278 -3.77 17.72 6.92
C GLU A 278 -2.39 17.19 6.48
N LEU A 279 -2.37 16.36 5.44
CA LEU A 279 -1.18 15.69 4.92
C LEU A 279 0.04 16.62 4.81
N LYS A 280 -0.18 17.86 4.32
CA LYS A 280 0.90 18.86 4.21
C LYS A 280 1.50 19.23 5.58
N THR A 281 0.68 19.39 6.60
CA THR A 281 1.15 19.71 7.98
C THR A 281 2.01 18.57 8.54
N HIS A 282 1.63 17.30 8.27
CA HIS A 282 2.47 16.16 8.63
C HIS A 282 3.81 16.20 7.92
N VAL A 283 3.80 16.38 6.59
CA VAL A 283 5.03 16.42 5.80
C VAL A 283 5.94 17.58 6.23
N ASP A 284 5.40 18.79 6.46
CA ASP A 284 6.15 19.95 6.97
C ASP A 284 6.75 19.67 8.37
N GLY A 285 6.00 18.93 9.20
CA GLY A 285 6.42 18.57 10.55
C GLY A 285 7.60 17.59 10.58
N PHE A 286 7.64 16.61 9.68
CA PHE A 286 8.78 15.68 9.53
C PHE A 286 9.88 16.27 8.64
N SER A 287 9.55 17.17 7.71
CA SER A 287 10.48 17.81 6.77
C SER A 287 11.41 16.84 6.04
N PRO A 288 10.87 15.81 5.35
CA PRO A 288 11.67 14.77 4.71
C PRO A 288 12.29 15.22 3.39
N LYS A 289 13.31 14.51 2.91
CA LYS A 289 13.85 14.69 1.56
C LYS A 289 12.98 14.03 0.48
N LEU A 290 12.25 12.97 0.86
CA LEU A 290 11.36 12.23 -0.04
C LEU A 290 10.11 11.78 0.72
N VAL A 291 8.95 11.91 0.08
CA VAL A 291 7.66 11.38 0.55
C VAL A 291 7.26 10.19 -0.31
N ILE A 292 6.87 9.09 0.33
CA ILE A 292 6.24 7.92 -0.31
C ILE A 292 4.95 7.65 0.44
N THR A 293 3.83 7.55 -0.27
CA THR A 293 2.54 7.24 0.34
C THR A 293 2.25 5.75 0.36
N GLY A 294 1.46 5.34 1.34
CA GLY A 294 0.84 4.02 1.46
C GLY A 294 -0.65 4.15 1.70
N HIS A 295 -1.31 3.01 1.82
CA HIS A 295 -2.76 2.88 2.04
C HIS A 295 -3.64 3.13 0.80
N GLU A 296 -3.05 3.33 -0.38
CA GLU A 296 -3.83 3.39 -1.60
C GLU A 296 -4.40 2.02 -1.96
N ASN A 297 -5.65 2.04 -2.43
CA ASN A 297 -6.37 0.87 -2.91
C ASN A 297 -6.50 -0.27 -1.88
N GLU A 298 -6.67 0.07 -0.60
CA GLU A 298 -6.94 -0.95 0.43
C GLU A 298 -8.25 -1.68 0.11
N MET A 299 -8.16 -2.98 -0.22
CA MET A 299 -9.27 -3.76 -0.77
C MET A 299 -10.25 -4.26 0.30
N GLY A 300 -9.91 -4.19 1.59
CA GLY A 300 -10.84 -4.46 2.69
C GLY A 300 -11.93 -3.40 2.84
N HIS A 301 -11.70 -2.20 2.28
CA HIS A 301 -12.67 -1.12 2.26
C HIS A 301 -13.64 -1.22 1.07
N GLY A 302 -14.81 -0.61 1.21
CA GLY A 302 -15.72 -0.35 0.09
C GLY A 302 -15.07 0.55 -0.96
N ILE A 303 -15.55 0.50 -2.20
CA ILE A 303 -14.97 1.26 -3.32
C ILE A 303 -14.85 2.76 -3.04
N ASP A 304 -15.84 3.32 -2.36
CA ASP A 304 -15.91 4.73 -1.97
C ASP A 304 -14.95 5.13 -0.84
N HIS A 305 -14.25 4.16 -0.24
CA HIS A 305 -13.23 4.34 0.79
C HIS A 305 -11.85 3.78 0.38
N ARG A 306 -11.70 3.34 -0.88
CA ARG A 306 -10.41 2.97 -1.46
C ARG A 306 -9.76 4.20 -2.06
N GLU A 307 -8.75 4.78 -1.41
CA GLU A 307 -8.03 5.92 -1.99
C GLU A 307 -7.34 5.51 -3.30
N ALA A 308 -7.79 6.07 -4.40
CA ALA A 308 -7.21 5.81 -5.71
C ALA A 308 -5.87 6.54 -5.89
N TYR A 309 -4.97 6.00 -6.72
CA TYR A 309 -3.70 6.67 -7.06
C TYR A 309 -3.91 8.07 -7.67
N TRP A 310 -5.00 8.27 -8.43
CA TRP A 310 -5.29 9.58 -8.98
C TRP A 310 -5.59 10.64 -7.89
N MET A 311 -6.24 10.24 -6.79
CA MET A 311 -6.49 11.12 -5.65
C MET A 311 -5.21 11.43 -4.90
N SER A 312 -4.36 10.42 -4.67
CA SER A 312 -3.04 10.61 -4.04
C SER A 312 -2.17 11.56 -4.86
N TYR A 313 -2.18 11.47 -6.20
CA TYR A 313 -1.45 12.43 -7.04
C TYR A 313 -1.93 13.86 -6.85
N LEU A 314 -3.25 14.11 -6.75
CA LEU A 314 -3.77 15.46 -6.53
C LEU A 314 -3.23 16.06 -5.22
N LYS A 315 -3.19 15.26 -4.14
CA LYS A 315 -2.67 15.70 -2.85
C LYS A 315 -1.15 15.92 -2.89
N LEU A 316 -0.42 15.01 -3.51
CA LEU A 316 1.05 15.03 -3.57
C LEU A 316 1.60 16.16 -4.45
N ASP A 317 0.92 16.50 -5.54
CA ASP A 317 1.31 17.60 -6.42
C ASP A 317 1.29 18.96 -5.69
N GLU A 318 0.51 19.10 -4.62
CA GLU A 318 0.36 20.33 -3.82
C GLU A 318 1.33 20.41 -2.62
N LEU A 319 2.06 19.33 -2.30
CA LEU A 319 2.90 19.29 -1.09
C LEU A 319 4.12 20.21 -1.12
N GLY A 320 4.70 20.43 -2.30
CA GLY A 320 5.96 21.18 -2.43
C GLY A 320 7.21 20.40 -1.99
N TYR A 321 7.13 19.08 -1.87
CA TYR A 321 8.21 18.16 -1.54
C TYR A 321 8.43 17.16 -2.67
N PRO A 322 9.66 16.64 -2.84
CA PRO A 322 9.88 15.48 -3.70
C PRO A 322 9.05 14.29 -3.19
N TYR A 323 8.32 13.65 -4.09
CA TYR A 323 7.55 12.46 -3.75
C TYR A 323 7.68 11.39 -4.83
N SER A 324 7.37 10.15 -4.46
CA SER A 324 7.22 9.03 -5.39
C SER A 324 5.98 8.22 -5.01
N LEU A 325 5.04 8.09 -5.93
CA LEU A 325 3.87 7.24 -5.77
C LEU A 325 4.16 5.86 -6.34
N MET A 326 3.98 4.83 -5.52
CA MET A 326 4.31 3.44 -5.84
C MET A 326 3.06 2.57 -5.76
N THR A 327 2.96 1.58 -6.65
CA THR A 327 2.01 0.48 -6.46
C THR A 327 2.69 -0.74 -5.83
N TRP A 328 1.90 -1.73 -5.44
CA TRP A 328 2.39 -2.94 -4.78
C TRP A 328 3.47 -3.65 -5.60
N GLY A 329 4.53 -4.08 -4.94
CA GLY A 329 5.67 -4.77 -5.53
C GLY A 329 6.66 -3.89 -6.28
N GLU A 330 6.52 -2.56 -6.21
CA GLU A 330 7.53 -1.65 -6.72
C GLU A 330 8.59 -1.32 -5.67
N CYS A 331 9.73 -0.83 -6.14
CA CYS A 331 10.77 -0.32 -5.26
C CYS A 331 11.28 1.04 -5.72
N TYR A 332 11.68 1.86 -4.73
CA TYR A 332 12.40 3.12 -4.93
C TYR A 332 13.80 3.02 -4.34
N LYS A 333 14.82 3.38 -5.10
CA LYS A 333 16.21 3.45 -4.62
C LYS A 333 16.54 4.87 -4.23
N PHE A 334 16.73 5.10 -2.93
CA PHE A 334 17.12 6.38 -2.37
C PHE A 334 18.64 6.39 -2.10
N SER A 335 19.31 7.40 -2.58
CA SER A 335 20.72 7.71 -2.27
C SER A 335 20.80 9.12 -1.67
N LYS A 336 21.65 9.31 -0.64
CA LYS A 336 21.90 10.62 -0.02
C LYS A 336 22.54 11.61 -0.96
#